data_e045bcef6b96f8772c1fdd2b53d62bea
#
_entry.id   e045bcef6b96f8772c1fdd2b53d62bea
#
_cell.length_a   1.000
_cell.length_b   1.000
_cell.length_c   1.000
_cell.angle_alpha   90.00
_cell.angle_beta   90.00
_cell.angle_gamma   90.00
#
_symmetry.space_group_name_H-M   'P 1'
#
loop_
_entity.id
_entity.type
_entity.pdbx_description
1 polymer ?
#
loop_
_entity_poly.entity_id
_entity_poly.type
_entity_poly.pdbx_seq_one_letter_code
_entity_poly.pdbx_strand_id
1 'polypeptide(L)'
;MMPDILTLVGSLRAASYNRALAHAARAAAPPGLRLRLAGLGGIPVFSEDLEADGLPGPVRTLADGILAADALVIITPEYNFSIPGGLKNALDWLSRDPREPLRGCPAAVAGATLGTGGTRQAQAAVRHVLHGLGAHCLPLPLLEITQARRKFDQAGQLTDPATRSQLDDYLNQLSKWLSNGNRA
;
A
#
# COMPACT_ATOMS: atom_id res chain seq x y z
N MET A 1 3.13 11.23 -19.65
CA MET A 1 1.84 10.83 -19.02
C MET A 1 2.03 10.90 -17.51
N MET A 2 1.05 11.34 -16.75
CA MET A 2 1.11 11.43 -15.28
C MET A 2 0.87 10.06 -14.69
N PRO A 3 1.83 9.42 -13.98
CA PRO A 3 1.62 8.13 -13.36
C PRO A 3 0.43 8.13 -12.39
N ASP A 4 -0.45 7.15 -12.55
CA ASP A 4 -1.61 6.91 -11.69
C ASP A 4 -1.30 5.75 -10.73
N ILE A 5 -1.28 6.03 -9.44
CA ILE A 5 -0.87 5.07 -8.41
C ILE A 5 -2.09 4.63 -7.60
N LEU A 6 -2.32 3.33 -7.53
CA LEU A 6 -3.27 2.79 -6.57
C LEU A 6 -2.62 2.70 -5.19
N THR A 7 -3.17 3.39 -4.21
CA THR A 7 -2.71 3.36 -2.81
C THR A 7 -3.64 2.50 -1.98
N LEU A 8 -3.22 1.27 -1.69
CA LEU A 8 -3.96 0.31 -0.90
C LEU A 8 -3.69 0.51 0.59
N VAL A 9 -4.76 0.79 1.35
CA VAL A 9 -4.68 0.96 2.80
C VAL A 9 -4.87 -0.40 3.48
N GLY A 10 -3.82 -0.94 4.09
CA GLY A 10 -3.78 -2.25 4.76
C GLY A 10 -4.50 -2.31 6.11
N SER A 11 -5.28 -1.29 6.48
CA SER A 11 -6.03 -1.23 7.74
C SER A 11 -7.52 -1.06 7.49
N LEU A 12 -8.32 -1.90 8.14
CA LEU A 12 -9.79 -1.81 8.12
C LEU A 12 -10.34 -0.77 9.12
N ARG A 13 -9.53 -0.31 10.09
CA ARG A 13 -9.96 0.62 11.12
C ARG A 13 -10.23 2.01 10.54
N ALA A 14 -11.40 2.59 10.80
CA ALA A 14 -11.78 3.92 10.29
C ALA A 14 -10.78 5.02 10.71
N ALA A 15 -10.43 5.10 12.00
CA ALA A 15 -9.46 6.07 12.53
C ALA A 15 -8.01 5.53 12.49
N SER A 16 -7.61 4.93 11.36
CA SER A 16 -6.27 4.36 11.20
C SER A 16 -5.24 5.43 10.83
N TYR A 17 -4.08 5.45 11.50
CA TYR A 17 -2.94 6.28 11.11
C TYR A 17 -2.39 5.91 9.72
N ASN A 18 -2.56 4.68 9.28
CA ASN A 18 -2.20 4.28 7.91
C ASN A 18 -3.17 4.85 6.88
N ARG A 19 -4.45 5.02 7.21
CA ARG A 19 -5.39 5.77 6.38
C ARG A 19 -5.05 7.26 6.37
N ALA A 20 -4.72 7.83 7.53
CA ALA A 20 -4.26 9.21 7.65
C ALA A 20 -2.99 9.46 6.82
N LEU A 21 -2.02 8.55 6.88
CA LEU A 21 -0.80 8.60 6.06
C LEU A 21 -1.12 8.53 4.56
N ALA A 22 -2.06 7.69 4.14
CA ALA A 22 -2.49 7.61 2.74
C ALA A 22 -3.13 8.92 2.25
N HIS A 23 -3.94 9.57 3.09
CA HIS A 23 -4.49 10.89 2.78
C HIS A 23 -3.39 11.97 2.73
N ALA A 24 -2.44 11.95 3.66
CA ALA A 24 -1.30 12.86 3.64
C ALA A 24 -0.44 12.66 2.38
N ALA A 25 -0.16 11.42 1.99
CA ALA A 25 0.56 11.10 0.77
C ALA A 25 -0.16 11.61 -0.49
N ARG A 26 -1.47 11.44 -0.56
CA ARG A 26 -2.27 11.97 -1.67
C ARG A 26 -2.23 13.51 -1.72
N ALA A 27 -2.28 14.18 -0.58
CA ALA A 27 -2.23 15.64 -0.51
C ALA A 27 -0.83 16.21 -0.83
N ALA A 28 0.23 15.48 -0.49
CA ALA A 28 1.62 15.86 -0.72
C ALA A 28 2.18 15.35 -2.06
N ALA A 29 1.36 14.70 -2.89
CA ALA A 29 1.82 14.17 -4.17
C ALA A 29 2.45 15.26 -5.03
N PRO A 30 3.70 15.07 -5.51
CA PRO A 30 4.35 16.07 -6.36
C PRO A 30 3.60 16.24 -7.68
N PRO A 31 3.74 17.41 -8.36
CA PRO A 31 3.19 17.61 -9.68
C PRO A 31 3.59 16.45 -10.61
N GLY A 32 2.61 15.89 -11.31
CA GLY A 32 2.86 14.75 -12.20
C GLY A 32 2.72 13.37 -11.54
N LEU A 33 2.27 13.27 -10.29
CA LEU A 33 1.95 12.01 -9.64
C LEU A 33 0.50 12.03 -9.10
N ARG A 34 -0.30 11.03 -9.43
CA ARG A 34 -1.67 10.91 -8.94
C ARG A 34 -1.80 9.70 -8.01
N LEU A 35 -2.34 9.87 -6.81
CA LEU A 35 -2.62 8.78 -5.88
C LEU A 35 -4.14 8.59 -5.72
N ARG A 36 -4.63 7.40 -6.05
CA ARG A 36 -6.01 6.95 -5.79
C ARG A 36 -6.02 6.00 -4.60
N LEU A 37 -6.93 6.20 -3.66
CA LEU A 37 -7.00 5.37 -2.46
C LEU A 37 -7.93 4.16 -2.69
N ALA A 38 -7.49 2.99 -2.24
CA ALA A 38 -8.27 1.77 -2.16
C ALA A 38 -8.20 1.19 -0.73
N GLY A 39 -9.17 0.40 -0.37
CA GLY A 39 -9.24 -0.28 0.94
C GLY A 39 -9.55 -1.76 0.78
N LEU A 40 -9.56 -2.48 1.90
CA LEU A 40 -9.79 -3.92 2.00
C LEU A 40 -11.25 -4.28 2.33
N GLY A 41 -12.14 -3.29 2.34
CA GLY A 41 -13.52 -3.50 2.76
C GLY A 41 -14.28 -4.50 1.89
N GLY A 42 -15.04 -5.40 2.53
CA GLY A 42 -15.89 -6.35 1.83
C GLY A 42 -15.19 -7.56 1.21
N ILE A 43 -13.85 -7.65 1.29
CA ILE A 43 -13.11 -8.83 0.81
C ILE A 43 -13.37 -9.99 1.79
N PRO A 44 -14.00 -11.11 1.37
CA PRO A 44 -14.24 -12.25 2.25
C PRO A 44 -12.92 -12.96 2.59
N VAL A 45 -12.92 -13.75 3.66
CA VAL A 45 -11.80 -14.64 3.94
C VAL A 45 -11.65 -15.63 2.79
N PHE A 46 -10.41 -15.81 2.32
CA PHE A 46 -10.11 -16.71 1.22
C PHE A 46 -10.51 -18.15 1.57
N SER A 47 -11.16 -18.79 0.63
CA SER A 47 -11.51 -20.20 0.65
C SER A 47 -11.56 -20.71 -0.78
N GLU A 48 -11.02 -21.89 -1.03
CA GLU A 48 -11.12 -22.55 -2.34
C GLU A 48 -12.58 -22.85 -2.71
N ASP A 49 -13.45 -23.07 -1.72
CA ASP A 49 -14.89 -23.24 -1.96
C ASP A 49 -15.53 -21.97 -2.54
N LEU A 50 -15.12 -20.79 -2.04
CA LEU A 50 -15.59 -19.50 -2.58
C LEU A 50 -14.94 -19.20 -3.94
N GLU A 51 -13.69 -19.62 -4.14
CA GLU A 51 -12.98 -19.45 -5.41
C GLU A 51 -13.66 -20.23 -6.54
N ALA A 52 -14.23 -21.39 -6.25
CA ALA A 52 -14.94 -22.21 -7.24
C ALA A 52 -16.10 -21.46 -7.92
N ASP A 53 -16.72 -20.49 -7.22
CA ASP A 53 -17.76 -19.61 -7.77
C ASP A 53 -17.17 -18.38 -8.51
N GLY A 54 -15.84 -18.28 -8.61
CA GLY A 54 -15.11 -17.18 -9.21
C GLY A 54 -14.70 -16.11 -8.19
N LEU A 55 -13.93 -15.12 -8.67
CA LEU A 55 -13.44 -14.05 -7.79
C LEU A 55 -14.59 -13.20 -7.22
N PRO A 56 -14.64 -12.96 -5.89
CA PRO A 56 -15.62 -12.05 -5.29
C PRO A 56 -15.56 -10.63 -5.87
N GLY A 57 -16.70 -9.95 -5.94
CA GLY A 57 -16.79 -8.60 -6.50
C GLY A 57 -15.75 -7.61 -5.94
N PRO A 58 -15.57 -7.49 -4.61
CA PRO A 58 -14.54 -6.61 -4.03
C PRO A 58 -13.11 -6.97 -4.44
N VAL A 59 -12.81 -8.26 -4.65
CA VAL A 59 -11.49 -8.72 -5.14
C VAL A 59 -11.27 -8.29 -6.58
N ARG A 60 -12.29 -8.50 -7.45
CA ARG A 60 -12.25 -8.04 -8.85
C ARG A 60 -12.02 -6.53 -8.93
N THR A 61 -12.77 -5.75 -8.13
CA THR A 61 -12.60 -4.29 -8.07
C THR A 61 -11.17 -3.88 -7.70
N LEU A 62 -10.57 -4.57 -6.73
CA LEU A 62 -9.18 -4.31 -6.34
C LEU A 62 -8.21 -4.70 -7.46
N ALA A 63 -8.37 -5.87 -8.07
CA ALA A 63 -7.55 -6.34 -9.18
C ALA A 63 -7.64 -5.40 -10.39
N ASP A 64 -8.84 -4.97 -10.78
CA ASP A 64 -9.07 -4.01 -11.86
C ASP A 64 -8.40 -2.67 -11.56
N GLY A 65 -8.45 -2.22 -10.30
CA GLY A 65 -7.78 -1.01 -9.85
C GLY A 65 -6.26 -1.09 -9.96
N ILE A 66 -5.66 -2.25 -9.69
CA ILE A 66 -4.21 -2.50 -9.83
C ILE A 66 -3.83 -2.54 -11.32
N LEU A 67 -4.56 -3.31 -12.12
CA LEU A 67 -4.30 -3.43 -13.56
C LEU A 67 -4.42 -2.10 -14.32
N ALA A 68 -5.30 -1.22 -13.86
CA ALA A 68 -5.47 0.11 -14.45
C ALA A 68 -4.46 1.15 -13.94
N ALA A 69 -3.67 0.83 -12.92
CA ALA A 69 -2.69 1.73 -12.33
C ALA A 69 -1.30 1.52 -12.93
N ASP A 70 -0.48 2.57 -12.89
CA ASP A 70 0.93 2.49 -13.27
C ASP A 70 1.80 1.88 -12.15
N ALA A 71 1.34 1.92 -10.91
CA ALA A 71 2.01 1.35 -9.75
C ALA A 71 1.04 1.13 -8.57
N LEU A 72 1.48 0.30 -7.62
CA LEU A 72 0.79 0.02 -6.36
C LEU A 72 1.62 0.55 -5.18
N VAL A 73 1.00 1.33 -4.29
CA VAL A 73 1.58 1.65 -2.99
C VAL A 73 0.74 0.98 -1.90
N ILE A 74 1.37 0.16 -1.05
CA ILE A 74 0.70 -0.46 0.09
C ILE A 74 1.11 0.28 1.37
N ILE A 75 0.13 0.86 2.07
CA ILE A 75 0.34 1.52 3.37
C ILE A 75 -0.25 0.64 4.47
N THR A 76 0.64 -0.01 5.25
CA THR A 76 0.26 -1.09 6.16
C THR A 76 0.59 -0.80 7.63
N PRO A 77 -0.30 -1.13 8.59
CA PRO A 77 0.11 -1.30 9.97
C PRO A 77 0.90 -2.59 10.14
N GLU A 78 1.45 -2.80 11.33
CA GLU A 78 2.10 -4.03 11.75
C GLU A 78 1.27 -4.67 12.87
N TYR A 79 0.85 -5.92 12.70
CA TYR A 79 0.15 -6.70 13.71
C TYR A 79 0.99 -7.92 14.06
N ASN A 80 1.35 -8.05 15.34
CA ASN A 80 2.15 -9.16 15.83
C ASN A 80 3.41 -9.42 14.96
N PHE A 81 4.13 -8.33 14.67
CA PHE A 81 5.39 -8.36 13.89
C PHE A 81 5.23 -8.82 12.42
N SER A 82 4.02 -8.73 11.85
CA SER A 82 3.76 -9.23 10.49
C SER A 82 2.67 -8.43 9.77
N ILE A 83 2.29 -8.93 8.59
CA ILE A 83 1.22 -8.41 7.73
C ILE A 83 -0.12 -8.53 8.49
N PRO A 84 -0.97 -7.50 8.50
CA PRO A 84 -2.35 -7.63 8.97
C PRO A 84 -3.11 -8.70 8.20
N GLY A 85 -3.89 -9.53 8.90
CA GLY A 85 -4.62 -10.65 8.28
C GLY A 85 -5.48 -10.24 7.09
N GLY A 86 -6.18 -9.11 7.16
CA GLY A 86 -6.99 -8.62 6.04
C GLY A 86 -6.17 -8.22 4.80
N LEU A 87 -4.96 -7.68 4.98
CA LEU A 87 -4.07 -7.38 3.87
C LEU A 87 -3.50 -8.67 3.27
N LYS A 88 -3.04 -9.61 4.10
CA LYS A 88 -2.55 -10.90 3.62
C LYS A 88 -3.64 -11.63 2.83
N ASN A 89 -4.87 -11.67 3.36
CA ASN A 89 -6.03 -12.23 2.70
C ASN A 89 -6.31 -11.61 1.31
N ALA A 90 -6.21 -10.29 1.20
CA ALA A 90 -6.37 -9.63 -0.10
C ALA A 90 -5.28 -10.03 -1.11
N LEU A 91 -4.03 -10.16 -0.65
CA LEU A 91 -2.93 -10.63 -1.50
C LEU A 91 -3.11 -12.10 -1.92
N ASP A 92 -3.65 -12.95 -1.03
CA ASP A 92 -3.98 -14.33 -1.35
C ASP A 92 -5.06 -14.41 -2.43
N TRP A 93 -6.13 -13.64 -2.31
CA TRP A 93 -7.15 -13.53 -3.37
C TRP A 93 -6.59 -13.01 -4.70
N LEU A 94 -5.74 -11.98 -4.67
CA LEU A 94 -5.14 -11.42 -5.89
C LEU A 94 -4.24 -12.44 -6.61
N SER A 95 -3.63 -13.37 -5.88
CA SER A 95 -2.83 -14.45 -6.45
C SER A 95 -3.66 -15.48 -7.25
N ARG A 96 -4.98 -15.47 -7.05
CA ARG A 96 -5.93 -16.38 -7.74
C ARG A 96 -6.54 -15.75 -9.00
N ASP A 97 -6.29 -14.47 -9.26
CA ASP A 97 -6.75 -13.82 -10.49
C ASP A 97 -5.90 -14.27 -11.68
N PRO A 98 -6.51 -14.92 -12.70
CA PRO A 98 -5.77 -15.43 -13.86
C PRO A 98 -5.10 -14.33 -14.70
N ARG A 99 -5.45 -13.06 -14.47
CA ARG A 99 -4.81 -11.89 -15.09
C ARG A 99 -3.51 -11.48 -14.41
N GLU A 100 -3.17 -12.11 -13.26
CA GLU A 100 -1.95 -11.88 -12.48
C GLU A 100 -1.67 -10.39 -12.21
N PRO A 101 -2.58 -9.64 -11.55
CA PRO A 101 -2.52 -8.17 -11.47
C PRO A 101 -1.26 -7.63 -10.80
N LEU A 102 -0.53 -8.46 -10.07
CA LEU A 102 0.73 -8.10 -9.40
C LEU A 102 1.98 -8.44 -10.21
N ARG A 103 1.88 -9.26 -11.25
CA ARG A 103 3.03 -9.63 -12.09
C ARG A 103 3.55 -8.40 -12.85
N GLY A 104 4.84 -8.10 -12.69
CA GLY A 104 5.47 -6.92 -13.30
C GLY A 104 5.00 -5.58 -12.70
N CYS A 105 4.06 -5.58 -11.74
CA CYS A 105 3.53 -4.37 -11.15
C CYS A 105 4.62 -3.64 -10.32
N PRO A 106 4.95 -2.37 -10.65
CA PRO A 106 5.80 -1.56 -9.79
C PRO A 106 5.10 -1.33 -8.45
N ALA A 107 5.77 -1.66 -7.35
CA ALA A 107 5.16 -1.59 -6.02
C ALA A 107 6.06 -0.89 -5.00
N ALA A 108 5.44 -0.19 -4.06
CA ALA A 108 6.14 0.41 -2.93
C ALA A 108 5.37 0.16 -1.63
N VAL A 109 6.07 0.13 -0.50
CA VAL A 109 5.46 -0.17 0.80
C VAL A 109 5.85 0.91 1.80
N ALA A 110 4.88 1.34 2.59
CA ALA A 110 5.04 2.31 3.67
C ALA A 110 4.18 1.90 4.87
N GLY A 111 4.38 2.54 6.02
CA GLY A 111 3.50 2.28 7.14
C GLY A 111 3.71 3.18 8.34
N ALA A 112 2.69 3.21 9.21
CA ALA A 112 2.68 3.98 10.43
C ALA A 112 2.24 3.12 11.63
N THR A 113 2.95 3.26 12.76
CA THR A 113 2.67 2.55 14.01
C THR A 113 2.67 3.50 15.21
N LEU A 114 1.98 3.10 16.27
CA LEU A 114 2.03 3.80 17.57
C LEU A 114 3.37 3.59 18.30
N GLY A 115 4.01 2.45 18.06
CA GLY A 115 5.30 2.08 18.66
C GLY A 115 6.50 2.69 17.95
N THR A 116 7.69 2.17 18.29
CA THR A 116 8.98 2.61 17.74
C THR A 116 9.48 1.77 16.58
N GLY A 117 8.83 0.66 16.24
CA GLY A 117 9.26 -0.30 15.20
C GLY A 117 9.01 0.15 13.75
N GLY A 118 8.14 1.15 13.51
CA GLY A 118 7.93 1.74 12.19
C GLY A 118 7.28 0.81 11.16
N THR A 119 6.59 -0.25 11.57
CA THR A 119 6.02 -1.29 10.70
C THR A 119 7.05 -2.07 9.86
N ARG A 120 8.30 -2.10 10.30
CA ARG A 120 9.43 -2.68 9.56
C ARG A 120 9.22 -4.14 9.20
N GLN A 121 8.74 -4.94 10.15
CA GLN A 121 8.51 -6.37 9.94
C GLN A 121 7.36 -6.63 8.96
N ALA A 122 6.27 -5.86 9.09
CA ALA A 122 5.15 -5.95 8.16
C ALA A 122 5.58 -5.53 6.74
N GLN A 123 6.36 -4.44 6.60
CA GLN A 123 6.86 -3.99 5.30
C GLN A 123 7.77 -5.04 4.65
N ALA A 124 8.67 -5.66 5.41
CA ALA A 124 9.52 -6.74 4.91
C ALA A 124 8.69 -7.95 4.45
N ALA A 125 7.71 -8.36 5.25
CA ALA A 125 6.83 -9.47 4.93
C ALA A 125 5.94 -9.17 3.69
N VAL A 126 5.39 -7.95 3.56
CA VAL A 126 4.65 -7.53 2.36
C VAL A 126 5.53 -7.60 1.12
N ARG A 127 6.78 -7.08 1.19
CA ARG A 127 7.73 -7.13 0.06
C ARG A 127 8.05 -8.57 -0.35
N HIS A 128 8.21 -9.46 0.62
CA HIS A 128 8.44 -10.89 0.36
C HIS A 128 7.27 -11.51 -0.42
N VAL A 129 6.02 -11.25 0.00
CA VAL A 129 4.82 -11.74 -0.69
C VAL A 129 4.71 -11.12 -2.08
N LEU A 130 4.89 -9.81 -2.22
CA LEU A 130 4.86 -9.12 -3.51
C LEU A 130 5.89 -9.66 -4.49
N HIS A 131 7.13 -9.95 -4.01
CA HIS A 131 8.17 -10.57 -4.82
C HIS A 131 7.74 -11.96 -5.30
N GLY A 132 7.16 -12.78 -4.40
CA GLY A 132 6.63 -14.10 -4.76
C GLY A 132 5.50 -14.05 -5.80
N LEU A 133 4.76 -12.94 -5.85
CA LEU A 133 3.71 -12.68 -6.84
C LEU A 133 4.21 -11.93 -8.09
N GLY A 134 5.52 -11.78 -8.25
CA GLY A 134 6.16 -11.20 -9.43
C GLY A 134 6.12 -9.67 -9.51
N ALA A 135 5.80 -8.97 -8.41
CA ALA A 135 5.84 -7.52 -8.38
C ALA A 135 7.27 -6.98 -8.24
N HIS A 136 7.51 -5.79 -8.78
CA HIS A 136 8.78 -5.07 -8.68
C HIS A 136 8.72 -4.03 -7.56
N CYS A 137 9.39 -4.30 -6.44
CA CYS A 137 9.34 -3.42 -5.27
C CYS A 137 10.41 -2.32 -5.33
N LEU A 138 10.02 -1.06 -5.09
CA LEU A 138 10.94 0.05 -4.83
C LEU A 138 11.90 -0.33 -3.68
N PRO A 139 13.23 -0.38 -3.92
CA PRO A 139 14.15 -0.87 -2.91
C PRO A 139 14.30 0.09 -1.72
N LEU A 140 14.44 1.37 -1.97
CA LEU A 140 14.62 2.46 -1.00
C LEU A 140 14.04 3.76 -1.57
N PRO A 141 13.67 4.75 -0.72
CA PRO A 141 13.67 4.72 0.74
C PRO A 141 12.53 3.89 1.31
N LEU A 142 12.65 3.53 2.61
CA LEU A 142 11.54 2.99 3.38
C LEU A 142 10.84 4.15 4.11
N LEU A 143 9.51 4.16 4.10
CA LEU A 143 8.73 5.11 4.89
C LEU A 143 8.16 4.39 6.12
N GLU A 144 8.84 4.55 7.25
CA GLU A 144 8.57 3.89 8.52
C GLU A 144 8.17 4.94 9.57
N ILE A 145 6.88 5.23 9.68
CA ILE A 145 6.40 6.24 10.62
C ILE A 145 6.19 5.62 12.01
N THR A 146 7.05 6.02 12.95
CA THR A 146 6.96 5.63 14.37
C THR A 146 6.15 6.63 15.15
N GLN A 147 5.64 6.24 16.34
CA GLN A 147 4.96 7.13 17.30
C GLN A 147 3.85 7.98 16.64
N ALA A 148 3.06 7.40 15.77
CA ALA A 148 2.11 8.09 14.91
C ALA A 148 1.14 9.02 15.68
N ARG A 149 0.76 8.67 16.92
CA ARG A 149 -0.09 9.52 17.77
C ARG A 149 0.46 10.94 17.95
N ARG A 150 1.79 11.12 17.91
CA ARG A 150 2.44 12.42 18.09
C ARG A 150 2.60 13.21 16.79
N LYS A 151 2.35 12.57 15.67
CA LYS A 151 2.63 13.07 14.32
C LYS A 151 1.39 13.47 13.55
N PHE A 152 0.23 12.97 13.99
CA PHE A 152 -1.07 13.29 13.41
C PHE A 152 -1.96 13.93 14.49
N ASP A 153 -2.76 14.91 14.09
CA ASP A 153 -3.77 15.51 14.95
C ASP A 153 -5.05 14.64 15.05
N GLN A 154 -6.05 15.12 15.79
CA GLN A 154 -7.31 14.42 15.98
C GLN A 154 -8.14 14.29 14.69
N ALA A 155 -7.93 15.19 13.73
CA ALA A 155 -8.56 15.15 12.40
C ALA A 155 -7.80 14.23 11.44
N GLY A 156 -6.68 13.60 11.86
CA GLY A 156 -5.85 12.75 11.03
C GLY A 156 -4.93 13.51 10.07
N GLN A 157 -4.73 14.81 10.30
CA GLN A 157 -3.78 15.58 9.51
C GLN A 157 -2.36 15.35 10.01
N LEU A 158 -1.41 15.14 9.08
CA LEU A 158 0.00 15.02 9.41
C LEU A 158 0.53 16.41 9.82
N THR A 159 0.92 16.56 11.07
CA THR A 159 1.34 17.86 11.64
C THR A 159 2.85 17.95 11.90
N ASP A 160 3.54 16.80 12.02
CA ASP A 160 4.98 16.73 12.29
C ASP A 160 5.81 17.10 11.05
N PRO A 161 6.63 18.18 11.10
CA PRO A 161 7.37 18.66 9.93
C PRO A 161 8.42 17.65 9.46
N ALA A 162 9.09 16.94 10.37
CA ALA A 162 10.11 15.97 10.02
C ALA A 162 9.50 14.78 9.24
N THR A 163 8.32 14.32 9.67
CA THR A 163 7.58 13.26 8.98
C THR A 163 7.04 13.72 7.62
N ARG A 164 6.65 14.99 7.50
CA ARG A 164 6.29 15.56 6.18
C ARG A 164 7.45 15.51 5.22
N SER A 165 8.65 15.96 5.65
CA SER A 165 9.86 15.89 4.82
C SER A 165 10.18 14.45 4.41
N GLN A 166 10.07 13.47 5.32
CA GLN A 166 10.26 12.06 5.00
C GLN A 166 9.25 11.55 3.96
N LEU A 167 7.99 11.99 4.05
CA LEU A 167 6.95 11.65 3.10
C LEU A 167 7.22 12.26 1.72
N ASP A 168 7.61 13.53 1.68
CA ASP A 168 7.96 14.24 0.43
C ASP A 168 9.15 13.56 -0.26
N ASP A 169 10.19 13.21 0.48
CA ASP A 169 11.35 12.48 -0.04
C ASP A 169 10.96 11.10 -0.61
N TYR A 170 10.11 10.36 0.12
CA TYR A 170 9.60 9.07 -0.33
C TYR A 170 8.81 9.19 -1.64
N LEU A 171 7.90 10.16 -1.74
CA LEU A 171 7.08 10.39 -2.94
C LEU A 171 7.93 10.85 -4.14
N ASN A 172 8.93 11.69 -3.90
CA ASN A 172 9.88 12.13 -4.93
C ASN A 172 10.74 10.96 -5.45
N GLN A 173 11.21 10.09 -4.56
CA GLN A 173 11.96 8.89 -4.94
C GLN A 173 11.09 7.90 -5.72
N LEU A 174 9.84 7.69 -5.28
CA LEU A 174 8.87 6.86 -6.00
C LEU A 174 8.64 7.41 -7.41
N SER A 175 8.42 8.71 -7.55
CA SER A 175 8.22 9.38 -8.84
C SER A 175 9.44 9.19 -9.78
N LYS A 176 10.66 9.40 -9.27
CA LYS A 176 11.90 9.20 -10.03
C LYS A 176 12.06 7.72 -10.44
N TRP A 177 11.80 6.79 -9.54
CA TRP A 177 11.94 5.36 -9.82
C TRP A 177 10.99 4.91 -10.93
N LEU A 178 9.74 5.38 -10.92
CA LEU A 178 8.76 5.10 -11.96
C LEU A 178 9.14 5.72 -13.31
N SER A 179 9.74 6.92 -13.29
CA SER A 179 10.18 7.61 -14.52
C SER A 179 11.38 6.95 -15.20
N ASN A 180 12.21 6.22 -14.45
CA ASN A 180 13.41 5.55 -14.96
C ASN A 180 13.13 4.20 -15.66
N GLY A 181 11.89 3.92 -16.02
CA GLY A 181 11.54 2.74 -16.83
C GLY A 181 11.50 1.43 -16.04
N ASN A 182 11.37 1.47 -14.69
CA ASN A 182 11.16 0.28 -13.87
C ASN A 182 9.73 -0.32 -14.04
N ARG A 183 9.17 -0.13 -15.23
CA ARG A 183 8.04 -0.89 -15.76
C ARG A 183 8.65 -2.07 -16.53
N ALA A 184 8.55 -3.25 -15.98
CA ALA A 184 8.97 -4.47 -16.69
C ALA A 184 7.97 -4.81 -17.79
#